data_8c44fc6f755974247cc0c015f985f3a4
#
_entry.id   8c44fc6f755974247cc0c015f985f3a4
#
_cell.length_a   1.000
_cell.length_b   1.000
_cell.length_c   1.000
_cell.angle_alpha   90.00
_cell.angle_beta   90.00
_cell.angle_gamma   90.00
#
_symmetry.space_group_name_H-M   'P 1'
#
loop_
_entity.id
_entity.type
_entity.pdbx_description
1 polymer ?
#
loop_
_entity_poly.entity_id
_entity_poly.type
_entity_poly.pdbx_seq_one_letter_code
_entity_poly.pdbx_strand_id
1 'polypeptide(L)'
;SWNVPRQGYSNWPCPVCGDVIFKRSGFYPWVVGDPRSFKAKCPECGDLFPTNDWQHGDMIGGDYPDDGWGFDYTGGGERNDHAGWVAYANFRVWQQLGSYLETLAFRYLLLDDEDAAHRAAVLLARMAYVYPGMNMRWQQVRTGYLRPGRLLLDGNWERESILVPAAFAYDALFDFIGNDEQLAAFLQTKDDAIQSPNDVRAL
;
A
#
# COMPACT_ATOMS: atom_id res chain seq x y z
N SER A 1 -5.85 15.77 3.32
CA SER A 1 -4.79 15.12 2.55
C SER A 1 -4.33 13.90 3.31
N TRP A 2 -4.39 12.77 2.69
CA TRP A 2 -3.88 11.54 3.28
C TRP A 2 -2.35 11.56 3.15
N ASN A 3 -1.67 11.74 4.26
CA ASN A 3 -0.23 11.63 4.26
C ASN A 3 0.12 10.16 4.10
N VAL A 4 0.77 9.83 3.00
CA VAL A 4 1.31 8.49 2.78
C VAL A 4 2.38 8.27 3.84
N PRO A 5 2.33 7.15 4.60
CA PRO A 5 3.40 6.81 5.51
C PRO A 5 4.74 6.82 4.79
N ARG A 6 5.78 7.30 5.46
CA ARG A 6 7.11 7.37 4.89
C ARG A 6 7.57 6.00 4.42
N GLN A 7 7.97 5.89 3.17
CA GLN A 7 8.56 4.67 2.67
C GLN A 7 10.04 4.60 3.09
N GLY A 8 10.36 3.67 4.01
CA GLY A 8 11.73 3.22 4.21
C GLY A 8 12.05 2.05 3.29
N TYR A 9 13.31 1.88 2.93
CA TYR A 9 13.77 0.59 2.41
C TYR A 9 13.63 -0.43 3.54
N SER A 10 13.23 -1.67 3.20
CA SER A 10 13.07 -2.73 4.21
C SER A 10 14.38 -3.38 4.67
N ASN A 11 15.49 -2.67 4.55
CA ASN A 11 16.85 -3.16 4.84
C ASN A 11 17.51 -2.51 6.06
N TRP A 12 16.72 -2.22 7.09
CA TRP A 12 17.26 -1.78 8.39
C TRP A 12 17.37 -2.96 9.36
N PRO A 13 18.30 -2.91 10.31
CA PRO A 13 18.49 -3.97 11.30
C PRO A 13 17.33 -4.07 12.28
N CYS A 14 17.22 -5.21 12.92
CA CYS A 14 16.29 -5.39 14.01
C CYS A 14 16.78 -4.68 15.28
N PRO A 15 15.93 -3.92 15.99
CA PRO A 15 16.36 -3.26 17.21
C PRO A 15 16.76 -4.23 18.34
N VAL A 16 16.31 -5.49 18.27
CA VAL A 16 16.62 -6.53 19.27
C VAL A 16 17.84 -7.35 18.87
N CYS A 17 17.90 -7.88 17.65
CA CYS A 17 18.97 -8.77 17.23
C CYS A 17 19.99 -8.16 16.26
N GLY A 18 19.86 -6.86 15.97
CA GLY A 18 20.80 -6.12 15.13
C GLY A 18 20.93 -6.67 13.72
N ASP A 19 22.14 -6.62 13.17
CA ASP A 19 22.46 -7.05 11.80
C ASP A 19 22.34 -8.56 11.56
N VAL A 20 22.10 -9.34 12.61
CA VAL A 20 21.87 -10.79 12.49
C VAL A 20 20.69 -11.08 11.55
N ILE A 21 19.71 -10.20 11.52
CA ILE A 21 18.55 -10.31 10.63
C ILE A 21 18.94 -10.48 9.15
N PHE A 22 20.06 -9.90 8.70
CA PHE A 22 20.52 -9.99 7.31
C PHE A 22 21.22 -11.30 6.98
N LYS A 23 21.77 -12.01 7.98
CA LYS A 23 22.59 -13.20 7.75
C LYS A 23 21.82 -14.36 7.14
N ARG A 24 20.54 -14.51 7.50
CA ARG A 24 19.67 -15.60 7.03
C ARG A 24 18.61 -15.15 6.05
N SER A 25 18.16 -13.91 6.20
CA SER A 25 16.98 -13.41 5.47
C SER A 25 17.34 -12.45 4.33
N GLY A 26 18.62 -12.19 4.10
CA GLY A 26 19.11 -11.39 2.99
C GLY A 26 18.80 -9.90 3.13
N PHE A 27 18.79 -9.18 1.99
CA PHE A 27 18.75 -7.72 1.95
C PHE A 27 17.39 -7.12 2.37
N TYR A 28 16.29 -7.86 2.16
CA TYR A 28 14.93 -7.43 2.55
C TYR A 28 14.36 -8.39 3.59
N PRO A 29 14.84 -8.34 4.85
CA PRO A 29 14.61 -9.41 5.81
C PRO A 29 13.23 -9.39 6.46
N TRP A 30 12.56 -8.24 6.51
CA TRP A 30 11.33 -8.06 7.24
C TRP A 30 10.14 -8.79 6.61
N VAL A 31 9.38 -9.51 7.42
CA VAL A 31 8.22 -10.29 6.99
C VAL A 31 6.93 -9.59 7.42
N VAL A 32 6.11 -9.19 6.46
CA VAL A 32 4.77 -8.66 6.71
C VAL A 32 3.77 -9.79 6.50
N GLY A 33 3.14 -10.26 7.56
CA GLY A 33 2.11 -11.30 7.52
C GLY A 33 0.75 -10.72 7.12
N ASP A 34 0.07 -10.03 8.04
CA ASP A 34 -1.11 -9.22 7.73
C ASP A 34 -0.70 -7.75 7.62
N PRO A 35 -0.66 -7.19 6.38
CA PRO A 35 -0.25 -5.79 6.21
C PRO A 35 -1.21 -4.80 6.87
N ARG A 36 -2.47 -5.19 7.14
CA ARG A 36 -3.45 -4.34 7.83
C ARG A 36 -3.14 -4.14 9.30
N SER A 37 -2.30 -5.00 9.88
CA SER A 37 -1.79 -4.78 11.24
C SER A 37 -0.76 -3.67 11.33
N PHE A 38 -0.23 -3.21 10.19
CA PHE A 38 0.87 -2.25 10.07
C PHE A 38 2.14 -2.69 10.82
N LYS A 39 2.33 -3.99 10.96
CA LYS A 39 3.47 -4.60 11.64
C LYS A 39 4.28 -5.48 10.70
N ALA A 40 5.59 -5.53 10.97
CA ALA A 40 6.50 -6.48 10.35
C ALA A 40 7.19 -7.34 11.42
N LYS A 41 7.41 -8.60 11.09
CA LYS A 41 8.06 -9.58 11.95
C LYS A 41 9.54 -9.67 11.63
N CYS A 42 10.38 -9.66 12.65
CA CYS A 42 11.76 -10.06 12.51
C CYS A 42 11.82 -11.60 12.39
N PRO A 43 12.40 -12.16 11.32
CA PRO A 43 12.47 -13.61 11.15
C PRO A 43 13.45 -14.29 12.12
N GLU A 44 14.36 -13.52 12.74
CA GLU A 44 15.37 -14.06 13.64
C GLU A 44 14.90 -14.17 15.10
N CYS A 45 14.42 -13.07 15.70
CA CYS A 45 13.89 -13.09 17.06
C CYS A 45 12.41 -13.45 17.14
N GLY A 46 11.66 -13.31 16.04
CA GLY A 46 10.24 -13.57 16.01
C GLY A 46 9.36 -12.41 16.46
N ASP A 47 9.94 -11.32 16.93
CA ASP A 47 9.22 -10.16 17.45
C ASP A 47 8.53 -9.38 16.34
N LEU A 48 7.39 -8.74 16.69
CA LEU A 48 6.61 -7.88 15.83
C LEU A 48 6.89 -6.40 16.12
N PHE A 49 7.15 -5.65 15.08
CA PHE A 49 7.39 -4.21 15.12
C PHE A 49 6.45 -3.46 14.17
N PRO A 50 6.10 -2.19 14.49
CA PRO A 50 6.41 -1.48 15.71
C PRO A 50 5.74 -2.10 16.94
N THR A 51 6.19 -1.69 18.15
CA THR A 51 5.61 -2.18 19.41
C THR A 51 4.34 -1.43 19.81
N ASN A 52 4.11 -0.22 19.28
CA ASN A 52 2.86 0.52 19.44
C ASN A 52 1.72 -0.09 18.62
N ASP A 53 0.50 0.31 18.91
CA ASP A 53 -0.72 -0.10 18.19
C ASP A 53 -1.19 0.98 17.22
N TRP A 54 -0.41 1.18 16.16
CA TRP A 54 -0.70 2.20 15.14
C TRP A 54 -2.09 2.04 14.52
N GLN A 55 -2.55 0.80 14.34
CA GLN A 55 -3.85 0.50 13.76
C GLN A 55 -5.00 1.13 14.57
N HIS A 56 -4.87 1.19 15.88
CA HIS A 56 -5.89 1.74 16.78
C HIS A 56 -5.54 3.15 17.30
N GLY A 57 -4.57 3.82 16.68
CA GLY A 57 -4.26 5.22 16.96
C GLY A 57 -3.19 5.44 18.02
N ASP A 58 -2.55 4.39 18.55
CA ASP A 58 -1.39 4.54 19.41
C ASP A 58 -0.14 4.81 18.58
N MET A 59 0.41 6.02 18.68
CA MET A 59 1.57 6.45 17.89
C MET A 59 2.89 6.40 18.65
N ILE A 60 2.86 6.18 19.97
CA ILE A 60 4.04 6.36 20.84
C ILE A 60 4.26 5.24 21.84
N GLY A 61 3.37 4.26 21.91
CA GLY A 61 3.44 3.18 22.90
C GLY A 61 4.55 2.16 22.63
N GLY A 62 4.99 1.46 23.68
CA GLY A 62 6.02 0.42 23.60
C GLY A 62 7.44 0.97 23.46
N ASP A 63 8.40 0.06 23.39
CA ASP A 63 9.83 0.39 23.37
C ASP A 63 10.34 0.81 21.97
N TYR A 64 9.63 0.39 20.91
CA TYR A 64 10.01 0.65 19.52
C TYR A 64 8.79 1.13 18.72
N PRO A 65 8.30 2.36 18.97
CA PRO A 65 7.14 2.90 18.28
C PRO A 65 7.48 3.37 16.86
N ASP A 66 6.46 3.36 15.99
CA ASP A 66 6.46 3.97 14.67
C ASP A 66 5.14 4.73 14.49
N ASP A 67 5.19 6.02 14.32
CA ASP A 67 4.04 6.91 14.13
C ASP A 67 3.54 6.97 12.67
N GLY A 68 4.08 6.12 11.82
CA GLY A 68 3.81 6.10 10.38
C GLY A 68 4.81 6.92 9.55
N TRP A 69 5.67 7.70 10.22
CA TRP A 69 6.74 8.47 9.57
C TRP A 69 8.10 7.76 9.62
N GLY A 70 8.15 6.63 10.32
CA GLY A 70 9.36 5.88 10.58
C GLY A 70 10.19 6.50 11.69
N PHE A 71 11.36 5.94 11.89
CA PHE A 71 12.32 6.39 12.88
C PHE A 71 13.70 6.58 12.25
N ASP A 72 14.48 7.44 12.85
CA ASP A 72 15.86 7.65 12.42
C ASP A 72 16.72 6.50 12.95
N TYR A 73 17.33 5.80 12.02
CA TYR A 73 18.21 4.69 12.31
C TYR A 73 19.68 5.15 12.18
N THR A 74 20.41 5.07 13.27
CA THR A 74 21.83 5.44 13.30
C THR A 74 22.69 4.22 12.97
N GLY A 75 23.20 4.10 11.75
CA GLY A 75 24.13 3.03 11.39
C GLY A 75 24.15 2.62 9.92
N GLY A 76 23.29 3.14 9.10
CA GLY A 76 23.34 2.97 7.65
C GLY A 76 23.71 4.29 7.00
N GLY A 77 24.56 4.31 6.01
CA GLY A 77 24.98 5.52 5.32
C GLY A 77 23.81 6.33 4.75
N GLU A 78 24.07 7.47 4.15
CA GLU A 78 23.16 8.55 3.73
C GLU A 78 21.83 8.17 3.06
N ARG A 79 21.65 6.93 2.62
CA ARG A 79 20.43 6.42 1.98
C ARG A 79 19.46 5.67 2.91
N ASN A 80 19.90 5.25 4.10
CA ASN A 80 19.17 4.32 4.95
C ASN A 80 18.80 4.86 6.33
N ASP A 81 18.86 6.17 6.51
CA ASP A 81 18.64 6.80 7.82
C ASP A 81 17.18 6.74 8.31
N HIS A 82 16.30 6.13 7.53
CA HIS A 82 14.87 6.12 7.84
C HIS A 82 14.29 4.73 7.65
N ALA A 83 14.05 4.07 8.76
CA ALA A 83 13.31 2.83 8.85
C ALA A 83 11.82 3.12 9.13
N GLY A 84 10.92 2.24 8.70
CA GLY A 84 9.51 2.41 8.96
C GLY A 84 8.72 1.13 8.72
N TRP A 85 8.30 0.46 9.79
CA TRP A 85 7.50 -0.77 9.70
C TRP A 85 6.10 -0.48 9.18
N VAL A 86 5.47 0.61 9.65
CA VAL A 86 4.15 1.04 9.18
C VAL A 86 4.18 1.36 7.68
N ALA A 87 5.20 2.10 7.23
CA ALA A 87 5.38 2.43 5.82
C ALA A 87 5.61 1.18 4.96
N TYR A 88 6.40 0.24 5.45
CA TYR A 88 6.64 -1.02 4.74
C TYR A 88 5.40 -1.90 4.67
N ALA A 89 4.64 -2.03 5.75
CA ALA A 89 3.37 -2.74 5.74
C ALA A 89 2.36 -2.09 4.77
N ASN A 90 2.26 -0.77 4.76
CA ASN A 90 1.42 -0.03 3.81
C ASN A 90 1.83 -0.29 2.35
N PHE A 91 3.12 -0.29 2.05
CA PHE A 91 3.63 -0.66 0.73
C PHE A 91 3.18 -2.07 0.32
N ARG A 92 3.24 -3.04 1.23
CA ARG A 92 2.77 -4.42 0.98
C ARG A 92 1.27 -4.50 0.74
N VAL A 93 0.44 -3.67 1.42
CA VAL A 93 -1.00 -3.54 1.11
C VAL A 93 -1.20 -3.16 -0.36
N TRP A 94 -0.52 -2.12 -0.83
CA TRP A 94 -0.70 -1.64 -2.19
C TRP A 94 -0.20 -2.63 -3.25
N GLN A 95 0.91 -3.32 -2.99
CA GLN A 95 1.36 -4.40 -3.87
C GLN A 95 0.33 -5.54 -3.97
N GLN A 96 -0.27 -5.92 -2.84
CA GLN A 96 -1.33 -6.94 -2.83
C GLN A 96 -2.57 -6.46 -3.58
N LEU A 97 -2.96 -5.20 -3.44
CA LEU A 97 -4.10 -4.63 -4.18
C LEU A 97 -3.90 -4.73 -5.69
N GLY A 98 -2.73 -4.39 -6.21
CA GLY A 98 -2.41 -4.55 -7.63
C GLY A 98 -2.56 -6.00 -8.09
N SER A 99 -1.96 -6.94 -7.36
CA SER A 99 -2.05 -8.38 -7.66
C SER A 99 -3.49 -8.91 -7.58
N TYR A 100 -4.29 -8.44 -6.63
CA TYR A 100 -5.69 -8.83 -6.54
C TYR A 100 -6.52 -8.28 -7.68
N LEU A 101 -6.28 -7.04 -8.11
CA LEU A 101 -6.97 -6.46 -9.27
C LEU A 101 -6.75 -7.29 -10.52
N GLU A 102 -5.51 -7.66 -10.82
CA GLU A 102 -5.23 -8.54 -11.96
C GLU A 102 -5.94 -9.89 -11.84
N THR A 103 -5.83 -10.53 -10.68
CA THR A 103 -6.44 -11.85 -10.44
C THR A 103 -7.95 -11.81 -10.62
N LEU A 104 -8.62 -10.80 -10.05
CA LEU A 104 -10.07 -10.65 -10.13
C LEU A 104 -10.53 -10.31 -11.56
N ALA A 105 -9.79 -9.46 -12.27
CA ALA A 105 -10.06 -9.13 -13.67
C ALA A 105 -9.93 -10.37 -14.57
N PHE A 106 -8.89 -11.18 -14.40
CA PHE A 106 -8.73 -12.45 -15.13
C PHE A 106 -9.86 -13.44 -14.82
N ARG A 107 -10.31 -13.53 -13.58
CA ARG A 107 -11.45 -14.40 -13.24
C ARG A 107 -12.71 -13.99 -13.98
N TYR A 108 -12.99 -12.70 -14.06
CA TYR A 108 -14.11 -12.19 -14.84
C TYR A 108 -13.95 -12.51 -16.32
N LEU A 109 -12.81 -12.17 -16.93
CA LEU A 109 -12.58 -12.36 -18.36
C LEU A 109 -12.59 -13.83 -18.80
N LEU A 110 -12.12 -14.75 -17.96
CA LEU A 110 -11.96 -16.15 -18.32
C LEU A 110 -13.09 -17.06 -17.84
N LEU A 111 -13.79 -16.67 -16.77
CA LEU A 111 -14.78 -17.50 -16.10
C LEU A 111 -16.16 -16.83 -15.99
N ASP A 112 -16.30 -15.61 -16.50
CA ASP A 112 -17.52 -14.80 -16.38
C ASP A 112 -17.98 -14.59 -14.92
N ASP A 113 -16.97 -14.46 -14.00
CA ASP A 113 -17.18 -14.35 -12.57
C ASP A 113 -17.56 -12.91 -12.20
N GLU A 114 -18.85 -12.59 -12.20
CA GLU A 114 -19.38 -11.26 -11.89
C GLU A 114 -19.10 -10.83 -10.44
N ASP A 115 -19.02 -11.78 -9.48
CA ASP A 115 -18.63 -11.47 -8.10
C ASP A 115 -17.18 -11.00 -8.01
N ALA A 116 -16.28 -11.62 -8.79
CA ALA A 116 -14.91 -11.13 -8.93
C ALA A 116 -14.86 -9.75 -9.58
N ALA A 117 -15.68 -9.52 -10.62
CA ALA A 117 -15.77 -8.21 -11.28
C ALA A 117 -16.22 -7.10 -10.31
N HIS A 118 -17.30 -7.35 -9.54
CA HIS A 118 -17.79 -6.42 -8.51
C HIS A 118 -16.71 -6.08 -7.48
N ARG A 119 -16.01 -7.09 -6.95
CA ARG A 119 -14.91 -6.87 -5.98
C ARG A 119 -13.77 -6.04 -6.56
N ALA A 120 -13.40 -6.27 -7.81
CA ALA A 120 -12.39 -5.47 -8.48
C ALA A 120 -12.87 -4.03 -8.71
N ALA A 121 -14.13 -3.83 -9.09
CA ALA A 121 -14.74 -2.51 -9.25
C ALA A 121 -14.73 -1.71 -7.93
N VAL A 122 -15.04 -2.36 -6.80
CA VAL A 122 -14.94 -1.75 -5.45
C VAL A 122 -13.50 -1.30 -5.15
N LEU A 123 -12.50 -2.13 -5.47
CA LEU A 123 -11.09 -1.78 -5.27
C LEU A 123 -10.65 -0.62 -6.16
N LEU A 124 -11.05 -0.62 -7.43
CA LEU A 124 -10.76 0.47 -8.38
C LEU A 124 -11.39 1.79 -7.93
N ALA A 125 -12.66 1.78 -7.54
CA ALA A 125 -13.33 2.96 -7.00
C ALA A 125 -12.60 3.49 -5.75
N ARG A 126 -12.20 2.61 -4.84
CA ARG A 126 -11.42 3.03 -3.67
C ARG A 126 -10.07 3.65 -4.05
N MET A 127 -9.38 3.09 -5.05
CA MET A 127 -8.14 3.68 -5.58
C MET A 127 -8.39 5.05 -6.20
N ALA A 128 -9.44 5.23 -7.00
CA ALA A 128 -9.80 6.50 -7.60
C ALA A 128 -9.99 7.61 -6.55
N TYR A 129 -10.62 7.31 -5.42
CA TYR A 129 -10.80 8.28 -4.32
C TYR A 129 -9.54 8.60 -3.53
N VAL A 130 -8.63 7.65 -3.32
CA VAL A 130 -7.52 7.87 -2.40
C VAL A 130 -6.20 8.20 -3.11
N TYR A 131 -5.94 7.61 -4.26
CA TYR A 131 -4.67 7.74 -4.95
C TYR A 131 -4.35 9.19 -5.39
N PRO A 132 -5.30 9.99 -5.93
CA PRO A 132 -5.02 11.38 -6.30
C PRO A 132 -4.58 12.26 -5.14
N GLY A 133 -5.03 11.94 -3.91
CA GLY A 133 -4.66 12.66 -2.69
C GLY A 133 -3.32 12.24 -2.08
N MET A 134 -2.69 11.20 -2.59
CA MET A 134 -1.40 10.73 -2.08
C MET A 134 -0.26 11.65 -2.53
N ASN A 135 0.68 11.90 -1.63
CA ASN A 135 1.76 12.83 -1.89
C ASN A 135 3.07 12.36 -1.26
N MET A 136 3.98 11.88 -2.10
CA MET A 136 5.35 11.51 -1.74
C MET A 136 6.36 12.66 -1.89
N ARG A 137 5.92 13.83 -2.35
CA ARG A 137 6.83 14.93 -2.71
C ARG A 137 7.79 15.34 -1.61
N TRP A 138 7.32 15.36 -0.37
CA TRP A 138 8.17 15.73 0.76
C TRP A 138 9.28 14.72 1.04
N GLN A 139 9.06 13.43 0.75
CA GLN A 139 10.09 12.38 0.84
C GLN A 139 11.12 12.52 -0.27
N GLN A 140 10.70 12.93 -1.46
CA GLN A 140 11.61 13.23 -2.57
C GLN A 140 12.66 14.28 -2.19
N VAL A 141 12.21 15.36 -1.57
CA VAL A 141 13.12 16.45 -1.13
C VAL A 141 14.16 15.93 -0.13
N ARG A 142 13.75 15.04 0.75
CA ARG A 142 14.61 14.49 1.82
C ARG A 142 15.58 13.41 1.32
N THR A 143 15.17 12.58 0.37
CA THR A 143 15.96 11.44 -0.11
C THR A 143 16.75 11.74 -1.39
N GLY A 144 16.48 12.88 -2.05
CA GLY A 144 17.09 13.23 -3.33
C GLY A 144 16.67 12.31 -4.48
N TYR A 145 15.63 11.49 -4.33
CA TYR A 145 15.20 10.58 -5.39
C TYR A 145 14.49 11.35 -6.51
N LEU A 146 14.95 11.15 -7.76
CA LEU A 146 14.56 12.00 -8.89
C LEU A 146 13.24 11.60 -9.57
N ARG A 147 12.67 10.43 -9.27
CA ARG A 147 11.49 9.88 -9.95
C ARG A 147 10.50 9.22 -8.98
N PRO A 148 9.98 9.95 -7.98
CA PRO A 148 9.00 9.38 -7.08
C PRO A 148 7.67 9.17 -7.79
N GLY A 149 6.93 8.14 -7.36
CA GLY A 149 5.51 8.02 -7.62
C GLY A 149 4.69 8.92 -6.69
N ARG A 150 3.39 8.69 -6.63
CA ARG A 150 2.51 9.32 -5.63
C ARG A 150 2.51 8.58 -4.31
N LEU A 151 2.64 7.27 -4.37
CA LEU A 151 2.55 6.34 -3.24
C LEU A 151 3.91 5.74 -2.88
N LEU A 152 4.73 5.42 -3.88
CA LEU A 152 6.03 4.80 -3.70
C LEU A 152 7.15 5.77 -4.04
N LEU A 153 8.28 5.60 -3.35
CA LEU A 153 9.48 6.39 -3.61
C LEU A 153 10.01 6.14 -5.03
N ASP A 154 9.89 4.91 -5.53
CA ASP A 154 10.22 4.56 -6.92
C ASP A 154 8.96 4.49 -7.79
N GLY A 155 8.80 5.49 -8.67
CA GLY A 155 7.66 5.58 -9.56
C GLY A 155 7.61 4.48 -10.62
N ASN A 156 8.73 3.83 -10.96
CA ASN A 156 8.70 2.67 -11.84
C ASN A 156 8.06 1.47 -11.13
N TRP A 157 8.42 1.25 -9.88
CA TRP A 157 7.79 0.19 -9.08
C TRP A 157 6.31 0.44 -8.85
N GLU A 158 5.93 1.69 -8.61
CA GLU A 158 4.53 2.07 -8.49
C GLU A 158 3.76 1.78 -9.77
N ARG A 159 4.33 2.17 -10.93
CA ARG A 159 3.75 1.87 -12.23
C ARG A 159 3.52 0.38 -12.42
N GLU A 160 4.56 -0.43 -12.26
CA GLU A 160 4.50 -1.87 -12.54
C GLU A 160 3.60 -2.64 -11.55
N SER A 161 3.67 -2.28 -10.26
CA SER A 161 3.00 -3.06 -9.21
C SER A 161 1.58 -2.61 -8.93
N ILE A 162 1.19 -1.40 -9.35
CA ILE A 162 -0.08 -0.78 -8.95
C ILE A 162 -0.84 -0.22 -10.14
N LEU A 163 -0.20 0.68 -10.93
CA LEU A 163 -0.92 1.40 -11.96
C LEU A 163 -1.24 0.56 -13.20
N VAL A 164 -0.30 -0.29 -13.64
CA VAL A 164 -0.54 -1.21 -14.77
C VAL A 164 -1.62 -2.23 -14.42
N PRO A 165 -1.56 -2.92 -13.25
CA PRO A 165 -2.67 -3.76 -12.80
C PRO A 165 -4.03 -3.05 -12.71
N ALA A 166 -4.04 -1.83 -12.19
CA ALA A 166 -5.28 -1.05 -12.10
C ALA A 166 -5.84 -0.67 -13.48
N ALA A 167 -4.98 -0.22 -14.40
CA ALA A 167 -5.38 0.10 -15.77
C ALA A 167 -5.90 -1.14 -16.52
N PHE A 168 -5.22 -2.28 -16.38
CA PHE A 168 -5.69 -3.54 -16.94
C PHE A 168 -7.06 -3.94 -16.38
N ALA A 169 -7.22 -3.90 -15.06
CA ALA A 169 -8.49 -4.26 -14.43
C ALA A 169 -9.63 -3.30 -14.85
N TYR A 170 -9.34 -2.00 -14.93
CA TYR A 170 -10.31 -1.01 -15.40
C TYR A 170 -10.76 -1.28 -16.84
N ASP A 171 -9.83 -1.54 -17.75
CA ASP A 171 -10.14 -1.86 -19.15
C ASP A 171 -10.98 -3.15 -19.25
N ALA A 172 -10.57 -4.19 -18.55
CA ALA A 172 -11.27 -5.47 -18.50
C ALA A 172 -12.71 -5.37 -17.95
N LEU A 173 -12.94 -4.47 -17.03
CA LEU A 173 -14.22 -4.32 -16.31
C LEU A 173 -15.04 -3.10 -16.77
N PHE A 174 -14.61 -2.40 -17.80
CA PHE A 174 -15.21 -1.13 -18.23
C PHE A 174 -16.72 -1.21 -18.41
N ASP A 175 -17.20 -2.22 -19.13
CA ASP A 175 -18.65 -2.41 -19.37
C ASP A 175 -19.36 -2.90 -18.11
N PHE A 176 -18.74 -3.76 -17.31
CA PHE A 176 -19.30 -4.25 -16.05
C PHE A 176 -19.52 -3.10 -15.07
N ILE A 177 -18.52 -2.23 -14.85
CA ILE A 177 -18.62 -1.07 -13.95
C ILE A 177 -19.78 -0.15 -14.36
N GLY A 178 -19.96 0.06 -15.66
CA GLY A 178 -21.06 0.86 -16.20
C GLY A 178 -22.46 0.28 -15.98
N ASN A 179 -22.57 -0.93 -15.44
CA ASN A 179 -23.83 -1.62 -15.12
C ASN A 179 -23.91 -2.09 -13.66
N ASP A 180 -22.89 -1.80 -12.82
CA ASP A 180 -22.86 -2.20 -11.41
C ASP A 180 -23.69 -1.27 -10.52
N GLU A 181 -25.01 -1.49 -10.52
CA GLU A 181 -25.97 -0.72 -9.72
C GLU A 181 -25.71 -0.83 -8.21
N GLN A 182 -25.19 -1.96 -7.74
CA GLN A 182 -24.88 -2.16 -6.32
C GLN A 182 -23.74 -1.25 -5.86
N LEU A 183 -22.69 -1.15 -6.66
CA LEU A 183 -21.56 -0.26 -6.38
C LEU A 183 -21.99 1.21 -6.46
N ALA A 184 -22.74 1.59 -7.49
CA ALA A 184 -23.25 2.94 -7.64
C ALA A 184 -24.11 3.37 -6.45
N ALA A 185 -25.06 2.54 -6.03
CA ALA A 185 -25.92 2.81 -4.87
C ALA A 185 -25.11 2.95 -3.57
N PHE A 186 -24.07 2.12 -3.37
CA PHE A 186 -23.19 2.25 -2.23
C PHE A 186 -22.39 3.56 -2.26
N LEU A 187 -21.77 3.89 -3.38
CA LEU A 187 -20.95 5.09 -3.51
C LEU A 187 -21.78 6.38 -3.40
N GLN A 188 -23.01 6.40 -3.88
CA GLN A 188 -23.93 7.51 -3.70
C GLN A 188 -24.14 7.87 -2.22
N THR A 189 -24.06 6.91 -1.31
CA THR A 189 -24.11 7.19 0.14
C THR A 189 -22.89 7.93 0.67
N LYS A 190 -21.82 8.06 -0.11
CA LYS A 190 -20.53 8.65 0.27
C LYS A 190 -20.17 9.89 -0.54
N ASP A 191 -20.71 9.99 -1.72
CA ASP A 191 -20.41 11.05 -2.69
C ASP A 191 -21.66 11.36 -3.53
N ASP A 192 -22.24 12.51 -3.29
CA ASP A 192 -23.46 12.97 -3.97
C ASP A 192 -23.26 13.20 -5.49
N ALA A 193 -22.02 13.23 -5.97
CA ALA A 193 -21.73 13.32 -7.40
C ALA A 193 -22.03 12.02 -8.14
N ILE A 194 -22.07 10.88 -7.44
CA ILE A 194 -22.40 9.58 -8.01
C ILE A 194 -23.93 9.42 -8.07
N GLN A 195 -24.48 9.40 -9.27
CA GLN A 195 -25.92 9.24 -9.51
C GLN A 195 -26.24 7.96 -10.30
N SER A 196 -25.24 7.36 -10.95
CA SER A 196 -25.38 6.20 -11.82
C SER A 196 -24.09 5.37 -11.87
N PRO A 197 -24.14 4.10 -12.36
CA PRO A 197 -22.94 3.32 -12.63
C PRO A 197 -21.97 4.00 -13.62
N ASN A 198 -22.48 4.81 -14.54
CA ASN A 198 -21.63 5.57 -15.47
C ASN A 198 -20.79 6.64 -14.76
N ASP A 199 -21.28 7.22 -13.67
CA ASP A 199 -20.49 8.16 -12.86
C ASP A 199 -19.38 7.43 -12.12
N VAL A 200 -19.63 6.20 -11.65
CA VAL A 200 -18.58 5.34 -11.06
C VAL A 200 -17.49 5.03 -12.09
N ARG A 201 -17.89 4.73 -13.32
CA ARG A 201 -16.95 4.47 -14.42
C ARG A 201 -16.10 5.69 -14.78
N ALA A 202 -16.59 6.88 -14.52
CA ALA A 202 -15.91 8.14 -14.82
C ALA A 202 -14.96 8.63 -13.71
N LEU A 203 -14.94 7.96 -12.53
CA LEU A 203 -13.98 8.26 -11.46
C LEU A 203 -12.53 8.04 -11.92
#